data_36791096d8d3d25b35fef456cfd39c2a
#
_entry.id   36791096d8d3d25b35fef456cfd39c2a
#
_cell.length_a   1.000
_cell.length_b   1.000
_cell.length_c   1.000
_cell.angle_alpha   90.00
_cell.angle_beta   90.00
_cell.angle_gamma   90.00
#
_symmetry.space_group_name_H-M   'P 1'
#
loop_
_entity.id
_entity.type
_entity.pdbx_description
1 polymer ?
#
loop_
_entity_poly.entity_id
_entity_poly.type
_entity_poly.pdbx_seq_one_letter_code
_entity_poly.pdbx_strand_id
1 'polypeptide(L)'
;MNTTTTTNPFSLPLPASAPASARSGVRLLQRMQHGTLHLELPDGSTLQVGQGAGQGGYPHASLHLHHWRVFGAVLRSGDIGLAEGYIAQDWSTPHLADLLRLLMANRDALESLVYGAWWGRLAYRLRHLLNRNSRAGSRRNIHAHYDLGNAFYTLWLDPGMTY
;
A
#
# COMPACT_ATOMS: atom_id res chain seq x y z
N MET A 1 -2.24 20.83 40.96
CA MET A 1 -1.32 19.72 40.63
C MET A 1 -1.58 19.32 39.19
N ASN A 2 -0.77 19.86 38.24
CA ASN A 2 -0.90 19.52 36.84
C ASN A 2 -0.09 18.26 36.57
N THR A 3 -0.75 17.15 36.35
CA THR A 3 -0.12 15.92 35.86
C THR A 3 0.15 16.07 34.37
N THR A 4 1.37 16.45 34.03
CA THR A 4 1.87 16.41 32.64
C THR A 4 2.05 14.95 32.27
N THR A 5 1.08 14.39 31.55
CA THR A 5 1.21 13.06 30.96
C THR A 5 2.26 13.14 29.85
N THR A 6 3.45 12.66 30.14
CA THR A 6 4.52 12.49 29.15
C THR A 6 4.07 11.43 28.16
N THR A 7 3.47 11.85 27.06
CA THR A 7 3.10 10.96 25.95
C THR A 7 4.39 10.52 25.28
N ASN A 8 4.68 9.22 25.34
CA ASN A 8 5.80 8.62 24.62
C ASN A 8 5.62 8.89 23.11
N PRO A 9 6.54 9.58 22.42
CA PRO A 9 6.38 9.97 21.02
C PRO A 9 6.27 8.79 20.04
N PHE A 10 6.42 7.56 20.51
CA PHE A 10 6.36 6.34 19.72
C PHE A 10 5.07 5.50 19.88
N SER A 11 4.13 5.92 20.71
CA SER A 11 2.84 5.22 20.86
C SER A 11 1.71 6.12 20.38
N LEU A 12 1.44 6.09 19.07
CA LEU A 12 0.16 6.59 18.57
C LEU A 12 -0.92 5.63 19.08
N PRO A 13 -1.90 6.10 19.85
CA PRO A 13 -2.93 5.26 20.42
C PRO A 13 -3.89 4.82 19.30
N LEU A 14 -3.61 3.66 18.71
CA LEU A 14 -4.60 3.00 17.89
C LEU A 14 -5.73 2.49 18.79
N PRO A 15 -6.99 2.54 18.34
CA PRO A 15 -8.11 2.01 19.08
C PRO A 15 -7.90 0.54 19.43
N ALA A 16 -8.44 0.09 20.56
CA ALA A 16 -8.32 -1.29 20.98
C ALA A 16 -8.87 -2.29 19.95
N SER A 17 -9.85 -1.85 19.16
CA SER A 17 -10.46 -2.60 18.05
C SER A 17 -9.55 -2.76 16.82
N ALA A 18 -8.44 -2.00 16.71
CA ALA A 18 -7.55 -2.08 15.56
C ALA A 18 -6.90 -3.47 15.47
N PRO A 19 -6.94 -4.12 14.29
CA PRO A 19 -6.34 -5.44 14.10
C PRO A 19 -4.80 -5.38 14.18
N ALA A 20 -4.16 -6.51 14.41
CA ALA A 20 -2.69 -6.59 14.50
C ALA A 20 -1.99 -6.08 13.22
N SER A 21 -2.60 -6.31 12.06
CA SER A 21 -2.10 -5.78 10.77
C SER A 21 -2.07 -4.26 10.74
N ALA A 22 -3.07 -3.58 11.30
CA ALA A 22 -3.10 -2.12 11.39
C ALA A 22 -1.99 -1.60 12.31
N ARG A 23 -1.78 -2.24 13.46
CA ARG A 23 -0.68 -1.87 14.37
C ARG A 23 0.69 -2.02 13.70
N SER A 24 0.88 -3.10 12.93
CA SER A 24 2.11 -3.32 12.16
C SER A 24 2.26 -2.29 11.03
N GLY A 25 1.18 -2.01 10.29
CA GLY A 25 1.18 -1.03 9.21
C GLY A 25 1.47 0.40 9.70
N VAL A 26 0.84 0.83 10.80
CA VAL A 26 1.11 2.16 11.38
C VAL A 26 2.55 2.27 11.89
N ARG A 27 3.09 1.22 12.54
CA ARG A 27 4.52 1.20 12.92
C ARG A 27 5.45 1.31 11.71
N LEU A 28 5.05 0.76 10.57
CA LEU A 28 5.77 0.90 9.32
C LEU A 28 5.74 2.35 8.83
N LEU A 29 4.55 2.96 8.77
CA LEU A 29 4.39 4.35 8.36
C LEU A 29 5.14 5.34 9.27
N GLN A 30 5.31 5.05 10.55
CA GLN A 30 6.12 5.86 11.48
C GLN A 30 7.60 5.94 11.11
N ARG A 31 8.09 5.06 10.24
CA ARG A 31 9.48 5.09 9.74
C ARG A 31 9.69 6.02 8.55
N MET A 32 8.63 6.64 8.06
CA MET A 32 8.73 7.62 6.99
C MET A 32 9.64 8.78 7.43
N GLN A 33 10.63 9.08 6.59
CA GLN A 33 11.63 10.12 6.84
C GLN A 33 11.34 11.40 6.06
N HIS A 34 10.54 11.29 5.00
CA HIS A 34 10.27 12.36 4.06
C HIS A 34 8.78 12.69 4.04
N GLY A 35 8.45 13.97 4.24
CA GLY A 35 7.10 14.48 4.15
C GLY A 35 6.18 14.06 5.31
N THR A 36 4.88 14.27 5.12
CA THR A 36 3.86 14.02 6.14
C THR A 36 2.65 13.33 5.53
N LEU A 37 2.18 12.27 6.16
CA LEU A 37 0.94 11.61 5.84
C LEU A 37 -0.10 11.85 6.93
N HIS A 38 -1.24 12.43 6.56
CA HIS A 38 -2.43 12.51 7.38
C HIS A 38 -3.28 11.27 7.11
N LEU A 39 -3.45 10.45 8.12
CA LEU A 39 -4.18 9.19 8.03
C LEU A 39 -5.48 9.30 8.83
N GLU A 40 -6.60 9.12 8.16
CA GLU A 40 -7.91 8.95 8.78
C GLU A 40 -8.23 7.45 8.83
N LEU A 41 -8.57 6.97 10.02
CA LEU A 41 -8.81 5.55 10.29
C LEU A 41 -10.31 5.21 10.17
N PRO A 42 -10.67 3.93 10.01
CA PRO A 42 -12.08 3.52 9.83
C PRO A 42 -13.01 3.84 11.01
N ASP A 43 -12.45 4.16 12.17
CA ASP A 43 -13.21 4.61 13.35
C ASP A 43 -13.35 6.14 13.45
N GLY A 44 -12.87 6.88 12.42
CA GLY A 44 -12.87 8.34 12.38
C GLY A 44 -11.71 9.00 13.14
N SER A 45 -10.85 8.23 13.81
CA SER A 45 -9.67 8.80 14.44
C SER A 45 -8.62 9.18 13.37
N THR A 46 -7.83 10.20 13.69
CA THR A 46 -6.80 10.72 12.77
C THR A 46 -5.41 10.55 13.36
N LEU A 47 -4.47 10.20 12.51
CA LEU A 47 -3.06 10.10 12.84
C LEU A 47 -2.24 10.91 11.86
N GLN A 48 -1.16 11.50 12.34
CA GLN A 48 -0.15 12.11 11.49
C GLN A 48 1.14 11.33 11.63
N VAL A 49 1.71 10.89 10.50
CA VAL A 49 2.97 10.16 10.44
C VAL A 49 3.95 10.84 9.49
N GLY A 50 5.24 10.65 9.72
CA GLY A 50 6.32 11.33 9.00
C GLY A 50 6.91 12.47 9.81
N GLN A 51 8.04 13.02 9.34
CA GLN A 51 8.85 13.99 10.10
C GLN A 51 8.47 15.47 9.85
N GLY A 52 7.30 15.75 9.27
CA GLY A 52 6.84 17.11 9.02
C GLY A 52 7.44 17.77 7.78
N ALA A 53 7.01 19.02 7.52
CA ALA A 53 7.44 19.82 6.36
C ALA A 53 8.83 20.47 6.53
N GLY A 54 9.71 19.84 7.26
CA GLY A 54 11.07 20.34 7.48
C GLY A 54 12.01 19.89 6.37
N GLN A 55 12.40 20.81 5.48
CA GLN A 55 13.56 20.71 4.58
C GLN A 55 13.40 19.71 3.42
N GLY A 56 13.08 20.19 2.24
CA GLY A 56 13.24 19.45 1.00
C GLY A 56 12.04 19.41 0.05
N GLY A 57 10.92 20.08 0.34
CA GLY A 57 9.79 20.16 -0.62
C GLY A 57 9.06 18.82 -0.80
N TYR A 58 9.16 17.92 0.16
CA TYR A 58 8.42 16.65 0.11
C TYR A 58 6.91 16.87 0.27
N PRO A 59 6.09 16.10 -0.44
CA PRO A 59 4.66 16.30 -0.44
C PRO A 59 4.03 15.98 0.91
N HIS A 60 2.92 16.68 1.18
CA HIS A 60 1.95 16.31 2.20
C HIS A 60 0.85 15.53 1.50
N ALA A 61 0.42 14.42 2.10
CA ALA A 61 -0.67 13.64 1.55
C ALA A 61 -1.67 13.26 2.65
N SER A 62 -2.91 13.02 2.22
CA SER A 62 -3.97 12.49 3.08
C SER A 62 -4.39 11.13 2.56
N LEU A 63 -4.64 10.20 3.48
CA LEU A 63 -5.13 8.87 3.19
C LEU A 63 -6.30 8.57 4.12
N HIS A 64 -7.49 8.33 3.55
CA HIS A 64 -8.70 7.99 4.28
C HIS A 64 -8.93 6.49 4.16
N LEU A 65 -8.81 5.77 5.26
CA LEU A 65 -9.04 4.33 5.32
C LEU A 65 -10.51 4.07 5.67
N HIS A 66 -11.22 3.40 4.77
CA HIS A 66 -12.60 2.99 4.99
C HIS A 66 -12.66 1.62 5.67
N HIS A 67 -11.65 0.76 5.43
CA HIS A 67 -11.59 -0.58 5.99
C HIS A 67 -10.20 -0.94 6.50
N TRP A 68 -10.13 -1.58 7.68
CA TRP A 68 -8.88 -2.07 8.28
C TRP A 68 -8.13 -3.10 7.41
N ARG A 69 -8.83 -3.79 6.51
CA ARG A 69 -8.26 -4.85 5.66
C ARG A 69 -7.16 -4.34 4.73
N VAL A 70 -7.12 -3.05 4.45
CA VAL A 70 -6.05 -2.41 3.65
C VAL A 70 -4.66 -2.74 4.20
N PHE A 71 -4.47 -2.63 5.52
CA PHE A 71 -3.18 -2.95 6.13
C PHE A 71 -2.77 -4.41 5.90
N GLY A 72 -3.73 -5.35 6.00
CA GLY A 72 -3.47 -6.76 5.72
C GLY A 72 -3.15 -7.02 4.25
N ALA A 73 -3.80 -6.33 3.32
CA ALA A 73 -3.53 -6.42 1.89
C ALA A 73 -2.13 -5.90 1.55
N VAL A 74 -1.78 -4.71 2.07
CA VAL A 74 -0.46 -4.09 1.86
C VAL A 74 0.67 -4.94 2.46
N LEU A 75 0.52 -5.45 3.68
CA LEU A 75 1.54 -6.30 4.30
C LEU A 75 1.75 -7.63 3.58
N ARG A 76 0.74 -8.13 2.87
CA ARG A 76 0.78 -9.39 2.12
C ARG A 76 1.28 -9.23 0.69
N SER A 77 0.89 -8.16 0.02
CA SER A 77 1.07 -7.97 -1.42
C SER A 77 1.68 -6.62 -1.81
N GLY A 78 2.13 -5.82 -0.83
CA GLY A 78 2.81 -4.55 -1.06
C GLY A 78 1.93 -3.54 -1.81
N ASP A 79 2.51 -2.95 -2.84
CA ASP A 79 1.89 -1.98 -3.74
C ASP A 79 0.67 -2.54 -4.49
N ILE A 80 0.70 -3.82 -4.86
CA ILE A 80 -0.46 -4.50 -5.46
C ILE A 80 -1.65 -4.49 -4.49
N GLY A 81 -1.43 -4.84 -3.21
CA GLY A 81 -2.48 -4.82 -2.20
C GLY A 81 -3.02 -3.41 -1.93
N LEU A 82 -2.17 -2.38 -2.06
CA LEU A 82 -2.59 -0.98 -1.98
C LEU A 82 -3.49 -0.62 -3.18
N ALA A 83 -3.08 -0.97 -4.39
CA ALA A 83 -3.83 -0.68 -5.63
C ALA A 83 -5.18 -1.41 -5.66
N GLU A 84 -5.21 -2.70 -5.31
CA GLU A 84 -6.46 -3.47 -5.19
C GLU A 84 -7.42 -2.84 -4.18
N GLY A 85 -6.90 -2.36 -3.03
CA GLY A 85 -7.68 -1.65 -2.03
C GLY A 85 -8.27 -0.33 -2.56
N TYR A 86 -7.55 0.40 -3.41
CA TYR A 86 -8.05 1.61 -4.07
C TYR A 86 -9.21 1.30 -5.03
N ILE A 87 -9.03 0.30 -5.87
CA ILE A 87 -10.06 -0.15 -6.82
C ILE A 87 -11.32 -0.63 -6.07
N ALA A 88 -11.14 -1.33 -4.94
CA ALA A 88 -12.22 -1.82 -4.09
C ALA A 88 -12.84 -0.72 -3.19
N GLN A 89 -12.34 0.53 -3.27
CA GLN A 89 -12.76 1.64 -2.42
C GLN A 89 -12.58 1.39 -0.91
N ASP A 90 -11.57 0.59 -0.55
CA ASP A 90 -11.21 0.36 0.85
C ASP A 90 -10.48 1.55 1.45
N TRP A 91 -9.97 2.43 0.61
CA TRP A 91 -9.36 3.69 0.96
C TRP A 91 -9.51 4.71 -0.17
N SER A 92 -9.37 5.98 0.19
CA SER A 92 -9.41 7.10 -0.76
C SER A 92 -8.40 8.18 -0.37
N THR A 93 -8.14 9.08 -1.30
CA THR A 93 -7.28 10.25 -1.09
C THR A 93 -7.75 11.40 -1.98
N PRO A 94 -7.68 12.66 -1.52
CA PRO A 94 -8.00 13.81 -2.36
C PRO A 94 -7.00 14.03 -3.50
N HIS A 95 -5.73 13.62 -3.31
CA HIS A 95 -4.64 13.84 -4.26
C HIS A 95 -3.76 12.60 -4.40
N LEU A 96 -4.17 11.69 -5.29
CA LEU A 96 -3.49 10.41 -5.50
C LEU A 96 -2.01 10.59 -5.90
N ALA A 97 -1.71 11.57 -6.75
CA ALA A 97 -0.34 11.83 -7.20
C ALA A 97 0.59 12.22 -6.04
N ASP A 98 0.12 13.03 -5.09
CA ASP A 98 0.92 13.45 -3.95
C ASP A 98 1.12 12.31 -2.95
N LEU A 99 0.09 11.47 -2.75
CA LEU A 99 0.23 10.26 -1.95
C LEU A 99 1.27 9.30 -2.56
N LEU A 100 1.21 9.07 -3.87
CA LEU A 100 2.19 8.19 -4.54
C LEU A 100 3.60 8.77 -4.48
N ARG A 101 3.79 10.09 -4.69
CA ARG A 101 5.09 10.75 -4.52
C ARG A 101 5.65 10.60 -3.11
N LEU A 102 4.79 10.75 -2.10
CA LEU A 102 5.17 10.60 -0.70
C LEU A 102 5.61 9.16 -0.39
N LEU A 103 4.86 8.16 -0.86
CA LEU A 103 5.20 6.75 -0.68
C LEU A 103 6.50 6.38 -1.41
N MET A 104 6.70 6.89 -2.64
CA MET A 104 7.93 6.68 -3.40
C MET A 104 9.14 7.32 -2.74
N ALA A 105 9.01 8.53 -2.18
CA ALA A 105 10.09 9.18 -1.44
C ALA A 105 10.53 8.39 -0.20
N ASN A 106 9.64 7.57 0.36
CA ASN A 106 9.89 6.74 1.55
C ASN A 106 10.06 5.25 1.22
N ARG A 107 10.22 4.90 -0.06
CA ARG A 107 10.24 3.52 -0.53
C ARG A 107 11.19 2.63 0.27
N ASP A 108 12.45 3.06 0.44
CA ASP A 108 13.47 2.26 1.12
C ASP A 108 13.11 1.96 2.58
N ALA A 109 12.53 2.95 3.28
CA ALA A 109 12.07 2.78 4.66
C ALA A 109 10.87 1.83 4.75
N LEU A 110 9.97 1.85 3.76
CA LEU A 110 8.77 1.04 3.72
C LEU A 110 9.06 -0.39 3.23
N GLU A 111 9.89 -0.57 2.19
CA GLU A 111 10.25 -1.88 1.65
C GLU A 111 11.10 -2.71 2.62
N SER A 112 11.95 -2.09 3.41
CA SER A 112 12.84 -2.79 4.33
C SER A 112 12.11 -3.71 5.32
N LEU A 113 10.83 -3.47 5.55
CA LEU A 113 9.98 -4.27 6.44
C LEU A 113 9.02 -5.22 5.72
N VAL A 114 8.53 -4.85 4.54
CA VAL A 114 7.68 -5.74 3.74
C VAL A 114 8.55 -6.87 3.14
N TYR A 115 9.76 -6.53 2.70
CA TYR A 115 10.70 -7.47 2.07
C TYR A 115 11.94 -7.79 2.92
N GLY A 116 12.19 -7.06 4.00
CA GLY A 116 13.41 -7.16 4.83
C GLY A 116 13.44 -8.34 5.80
N ALA A 117 12.29 -8.92 6.14
CA ALA A 117 12.28 -10.18 6.87
C ALA A 117 12.74 -11.28 5.90
N TRP A 118 13.82 -11.98 6.25
CA TRP A 118 14.33 -13.12 5.46
C TRP A 118 13.23 -14.15 5.13
N TRP A 119 12.21 -14.25 5.96
CA TRP A 119 11.00 -15.03 5.76
C TRP A 119 10.16 -14.52 4.57
N GLY A 120 10.09 -13.21 4.33
CA GLY A 120 9.42 -12.64 3.16
C GLY A 120 10.13 -13.03 1.86
N ARG A 121 11.48 -13.00 1.87
CA ARG A 121 12.29 -13.47 0.73
C ARG A 121 12.16 -14.98 0.52
N LEU A 122 12.09 -15.77 1.59
CA LEU A 122 11.89 -17.20 1.51
C LEU A 122 10.47 -17.54 1.01
N ALA A 123 9.44 -16.87 1.54
CA ALA A 123 8.07 -17.03 1.07
C ALA A 123 7.91 -16.61 -0.40
N TYR A 124 8.56 -15.51 -0.80
CA TYR A 124 8.60 -15.07 -2.21
C TYR A 124 9.32 -16.10 -3.09
N ARG A 125 10.46 -16.65 -2.67
CA ARG A 125 11.17 -17.72 -3.38
C ARG A 125 10.34 -18.99 -3.49
N LEU A 126 9.65 -19.40 -2.41
CA LEU A 126 8.75 -20.57 -2.41
C LEU A 126 7.56 -20.33 -3.34
N ARG A 127 6.94 -19.12 -3.28
CA ARG A 127 5.86 -18.75 -4.20
C ARG A 127 6.34 -18.70 -5.65
N HIS A 128 7.56 -18.22 -5.89
CA HIS A 128 8.17 -18.21 -7.23
C HIS A 128 8.49 -19.63 -7.73
N LEU A 129 8.89 -20.55 -6.85
CA LEU A 129 9.08 -21.95 -7.17
C LEU A 129 7.76 -22.66 -7.49
N LEU A 130 6.68 -22.32 -6.77
CA LEU A 130 5.34 -22.86 -7.01
C LEU A 130 4.71 -22.27 -8.28
N ASN A 131 5.04 -21.02 -8.62
CA ASN A 131 4.62 -20.35 -9.85
C ASN A 131 5.65 -20.52 -11.00
N ARG A 132 6.46 -21.60 -10.97
CA ARG A 132 7.35 -21.90 -12.11
C ARG A 132 6.54 -21.86 -13.40
N ASN A 133 7.07 -21.17 -14.41
CA ASN A 133 6.55 -21.17 -15.78
C ASN A 133 6.53 -22.60 -16.32
N SER A 134 5.52 -23.38 -15.92
CA SER A 134 5.21 -24.64 -16.58
C SER A 134 4.52 -24.32 -17.92
N ARG A 135 4.67 -25.18 -18.91
CA ARG A 135 3.97 -25.02 -20.21
C ARG A 135 2.46 -24.81 -20.04
N ALA A 136 1.86 -25.47 -19.03
CA ALA A 136 0.44 -25.30 -18.69
C ALA A 136 0.15 -23.94 -18.00
N GLY A 137 1.05 -23.43 -17.15
CA GLY A 137 0.93 -22.11 -16.52
C GLY A 137 1.11 -20.98 -17.54
N SER A 138 2.10 -21.09 -18.46
CA SER A 138 2.29 -20.14 -19.55
C SER A 138 1.08 -20.07 -20.47
N ARG A 139 0.48 -21.19 -20.85
CA ARG A 139 -0.76 -21.20 -21.63
C ARG A 139 -1.90 -20.48 -20.90
N ARG A 140 -2.09 -20.73 -19.61
CA ARG A 140 -3.14 -20.09 -18.83
C ARG A 140 -2.90 -18.58 -18.70
N ASN A 141 -1.66 -18.14 -18.47
CA ASN A 141 -1.31 -16.74 -18.39
C ASN A 141 -1.45 -16.02 -19.73
N ILE A 142 -1.07 -16.67 -20.84
CA ILE A 142 -1.25 -16.15 -22.20
C ILE A 142 -2.76 -16.01 -22.49
N HIS A 143 -3.56 -17.04 -22.20
CA HIS A 143 -5.02 -16.95 -22.38
C HIS A 143 -5.60 -15.80 -21.55
N ALA A 144 -5.27 -15.70 -20.26
CA ALA A 144 -5.77 -14.60 -19.41
C ALA A 144 -5.33 -13.21 -19.88
N HIS A 145 -4.16 -13.10 -20.53
CA HIS A 145 -3.64 -11.83 -21.03
C HIS A 145 -4.24 -11.40 -22.37
N TYR A 146 -4.58 -12.37 -23.22
CA TYR A 146 -5.14 -12.12 -24.57
C TYR A 146 -6.66 -12.33 -24.64
N ASP A 147 -7.28 -12.89 -23.61
CA ASP A 147 -8.72 -13.20 -23.60
C ASP A 147 -9.58 -12.02 -23.07
N LEU A 148 -9.13 -10.80 -23.36
CA LEU A 148 -9.90 -9.57 -23.07
C LEU A 148 -11.11 -9.42 -24.01
N GLY A 149 -11.20 -10.30 -25.02
CA GLY A 149 -12.27 -10.34 -26.00
C GLY A 149 -12.20 -9.19 -27.04
N ASN A 150 -12.77 -9.43 -28.18
CA ASN A 150 -12.78 -8.45 -29.28
C ASN A 150 -13.45 -7.13 -28.88
N ALA A 151 -14.44 -7.17 -28.00
CA ALA A 151 -15.13 -5.98 -27.51
C ALA A 151 -14.19 -4.99 -26.78
N PHE A 152 -13.17 -5.48 -26.07
CA PHE A 152 -12.15 -4.64 -25.46
C PHE A 152 -11.23 -4.01 -26.50
N TYR A 153 -10.77 -4.81 -27.48
CA TYR A 153 -9.84 -4.34 -28.49
C TYR A 153 -10.47 -3.34 -29.46
N THR A 154 -11.76 -3.45 -29.75
CA THR A 154 -12.47 -2.48 -30.59
C THR A 154 -12.59 -1.09 -29.97
N LEU A 155 -12.32 -0.92 -28.68
CA LEU A 155 -12.26 0.39 -28.02
C LEU A 155 -10.98 1.16 -28.33
N TRP A 156 -9.90 0.47 -28.76
CA TRP A 156 -8.55 1.02 -28.88
C TRP A 156 -7.96 0.86 -30.29
N LEU A 157 -8.39 -0.15 -31.02
CA LEU A 157 -7.88 -0.48 -32.32
C LEU A 157 -8.83 0.00 -33.43
N ASP A 158 -8.27 0.20 -34.60
CA ASP A 158 -9.05 0.44 -35.80
C ASP A 158 -9.90 -0.80 -36.22
N PRO A 159 -10.82 -0.68 -37.19
CA PRO A 159 -11.65 -1.80 -37.62
C PRO A 159 -10.87 -3.03 -38.10
N GLY A 160 -9.60 -2.85 -38.51
CA GLY A 160 -8.71 -3.92 -38.92
C GLY A 160 -8.04 -4.66 -37.78
N MET A 161 -8.20 -4.16 -36.50
CA MET A 161 -7.55 -4.70 -35.30
C MET A 161 -6.04 -4.89 -35.47
N THR A 162 -5.39 -4.03 -36.26
CA THR A 162 -3.96 -4.01 -36.50
C THR A 162 -3.25 -3.05 -35.58
N TYR A 163 -2.14 -3.47 -34.92
CA TYR A 163 -1.29 -2.62 -34.08
C TYR A 163 0.18 -2.96 -34.31
#